data_a4ed52627795c99896e333ab172421c7
#
_entry.id   a4ed52627795c99896e333ab172421c7
#
_cell.length_a   1.000
_cell.length_b   1.000
_cell.length_c   1.000
_cell.angle_alpha   90.00
_cell.angle_beta   90.00
_cell.angle_gamma   90.00
#
_symmetry.space_group_name_H-M   'P 1'
#
loop_
_entity.id
_entity.type
_entity.pdbx_description
1 polymer ?
#
loop_
_entity_poly.entity_id
_entity_poly.type
_entity_poly.pdbx_seq_one_letter_code
_entity_poly.pdbx_strand_id
1 'polypeptide(L)'
;GTGNKEAAKEGAKAAVEAAKANGWDEIKCIEIAGVQGDSTNTARMDGYREGITEAGGEFLDDETQYANATADLAVTAMEGIMSKYPDGVAIICSNNDDMALAAARTAKENPNYAKTIFLGFDGQKSACEAVAAGELTMTAAQNNFDIGYKAVETMIKILKGEQYDKVVDTGTEIVTKDTAEARLAKFDEWMK
;
A
#
# COMPACT_ATOMS: atom_id res chain seq x y z
N GLY A 1 13.57 0.29 10.59
CA GLY A 1 12.51 0.86 9.73
C GLY A 1 12.13 -0.07 8.62
N THR A 2 11.40 0.42 7.65
CA THR A 2 10.84 -0.36 6.54
C THR A 2 11.65 -0.19 5.26
N GLY A 3 11.95 -1.27 4.56
CA GLY A 3 12.44 -1.26 3.19
C GLY A 3 11.32 -0.86 2.20
N ASN A 4 10.97 0.45 2.15
CA ASN A 4 9.78 0.95 1.46
C ASN A 4 9.70 0.52 -0.01
N LYS A 5 10.82 0.61 -0.75
CA LYS A 5 10.85 0.25 -2.17
C LYS A 5 10.55 -1.24 -2.38
N GLU A 6 11.21 -2.10 -1.62
CA GLU A 6 11.03 -3.56 -1.76
C GLU A 6 9.63 -4.00 -1.35
N ALA A 7 9.11 -3.44 -0.24
CA ALA A 7 7.75 -3.73 0.20
C ALA A 7 6.69 -3.32 -0.84
N ALA A 8 6.83 -2.13 -1.43
CA ALA A 8 5.93 -1.65 -2.49
C ALA A 8 6.03 -2.54 -3.74
N LYS A 9 7.24 -2.96 -4.11
CA LYS A 9 7.48 -3.85 -5.24
C LYS A 9 6.79 -5.21 -5.06
N GLU A 10 6.92 -5.82 -3.89
CA GLU A 10 6.24 -7.09 -3.61
C GLU A 10 4.71 -6.93 -3.55
N GLY A 11 4.20 -5.83 -2.98
CA GLY A 11 2.78 -5.49 -3.03
C GLY A 11 2.25 -5.35 -4.46
N ALA A 12 3.01 -4.66 -5.31
CA ALA A 12 2.67 -4.47 -6.72
C ALA A 12 2.61 -5.79 -7.51
N LYS A 13 3.57 -6.69 -7.29
CA LYS A 13 3.53 -8.04 -7.89
C LYS A 13 2.29 -8.81 -7.47
N ALA A 14 1.96 -8.79 -6.18
CA ALA A 14 0.75 -9.43 -5.68
C ALA A 14 -0.52 -8.81 -6.28
N ALA A 15 -0.55 -7.48 -6.48
CA ALA A 15 -1.65 -6.78 -7.11
C ALA A 15 -1.84 -7.19 -8.58
N VAL A 16 -0.75 -7.37 -9.34
CA VAL A 16 -0.81 -7.86 -10.72
C VAL A 16 -1.40 -9.26 -10.79
N GLU A 17 -0.97 -10.17 -9.93
CA GLU A 17 -1.52 -11.53 -9.89
C GLU A 17 -3.00 -11.54 -9.50
N ALA A 18 -3.41 -10.69 -8.56
CA ALA A 18 -4.81 -10.53 -8.19
C ALA A 18 -5.65 -9.95 -9.35
N ALA A 19 -5.12 -8.98 -10.09
CA ALA A 19 -5.80 -8.40 -11.25
C ALA A 19 -6.01 -9.43 -12.36
N LYS A 20 -4.99 -10.25 -12.66
CA LYS A 20 -5.11 -11.38 -13.59
C LYS A 20 -6.19 -12.36 -13.13
N ALA A 21 -6.20 -12.72 -11.84
CA ALA A 21 -7.21 -13.61 -11.27
C ALA A 21 -8.64 -13.04 -11.35
N ASN A 22 -8.80 -11.70 -11.28
CA ASN A 22 -10.07 -11.00 -11.48
C ASN A 22 -10.50 -10.89 -12.97
N GLY A 23 -9.65 -11.36 -13.90
CA GLY A 23 -9.96 -11.42 -15.33
C GLY A 23 -9.72 -10.10 -16.06
N TRP A 24 -8.75 -9.31 -15.63
CA TRP A 24 -8.26 -8.18 -16.40
C TRP A 24 -7.32 -8.67 -17.52
N ASP A 25 -7.61 -8.29 -18.77
CA ASP A 25 -6.76 -8.61 -19.92
C ASP A 25 -5.57 -7.63 -20.03
N GLU A 26 -5.81 -6.34 -19.75
CA GLU A 26 -4.78 -5.30 -19.70
C GLU A 26 -4.55 -4.89 -18.24
N ILE A 27 -3.35 -5.15 -17.74
CA ILE A 27 -2.98 -4.83 -16.35
C ILE A 27 -2.34 -3.45 -16.30
N LYS A 28 -3.18 -2.41 -16.29
CA LYS A 28 -2.75 -1.02 -16.11
C LYS A 28 -2.84 -0.61 -14.64
N CYS A 29 -1.84 0.11 -14.17
CA CYS A 29 -1.76 0.63 -12.81
C CYS A 29 -1.64 2.15 -12.83
N ILE A 30 -2.45 2.83 -12.03
CA ILE A 30 -2.31 4.25 -11.70
C ILE A 30 -1.98 4.36 -10.21
N GLU A 31 -1.08 5.29 -9.88
CA GLU A 31 -0.74 5.58 -8.50
C GLU A 31 -1.42 6.86 -7.99
N ILE A 32 -2.00 6.76 -6.78
CA ILE A 32 -2.35 7.91 -5.95
C ILE A 32 -1.20 8.09 -4.96
N ALA A 33 -0.29 9.00 -5.30
CA ALA A 33 0.96 9.24 -4.60
C ALA A 33 0.79 10.17 -3.39
N GLY A 34 1.73 10.11 -2.46
CA GLY A 34 1.77 10.95 -1.27
C GLY A 34 2.29 12.37 -1.55
N VAL A 35 3.30 12.79 -0.80
CA VAL A 35 3.91 14.12 -0.92
C VAL A 35 5.00 14.09 -1.98
N GLN A 36 4.88 14.96 -2.98
CA GLN A 36 5.88 15.07 -4.03
C GLN A 36 7.25 15.47 -3.46
N GLY A 37 8.30 14.74 -3.83
CA GLY A 37 9.67 14.98 -3.36
C GLY A 37 10.01 14.37 -2.00
N ASP A 38 9.04 13.78 -1.29
CA ASP A 38 9.33 12.99 -0.09
C ASP A 38 10.05 11.69 -0.46
N SER A 39 11.09 11.33 0.32
CA SER A 39 11.92 10.16 0.03
C SER A 39 11.18 8.84 0.20
N THR A 40 10.26 8.75 1.16
CA THR A 40 9.44 7.57 1.38
C THR A 40 8.43 7.39 0.26
N ASN A 41 7.77 8.50 -0.14
CA ASN A 41 6.88 8.52 -1.30
C ASN A 41 7.62 8.05 -2.57
N THR A 42 8.79 8.61 -2.85
CA THR A 42 9.60 8.24 -4.02
C THR A 42 9.98 6.76 -4.00
N ALA A 43 10.41 6.24 -2.85
CA ALA A 43 10.79 4.84 -2.71
C ALA A 43 9.60 3.89 -2.97
N ARG A 44 8.40 4.21 -2.45
CA ARG A 44 7.19 3.41 -2.68
C ARG A 44 6.78 3.47 -4.16
N MET A 45 6.77 4.66 -4.77
CA MET A 45 6.47 4.85 -6.18
C MET A 45 7.43 4.04 -7.09
N ASP A 46 8.75 4.10 -6.83
CA ASP A 46 9.73 3.31 -7.57
C ASP A 46 9.50 1.81 -7.42
N GLY A 47 9.13 1.37 -6.21
CA GLY A 47 8.79 -0.03 -5.94
C GLY A 47 7.55 -0.47 -6.71
N TYR A 48 6.47 0.31 -6.69
CA TYR A 48 5.26 0.03 -7.45
C TYR A 48 5.54 -0.08 -8.95
N ARG A 49 6.25 0.90 -9.52
CA ARG A 49 6.63 0.89 -10.94
C ARG A 49 7.41 -0.38 -11.31
N GLU A 50 8.44 -0.72 -10.54
CA GLU A 50 9.24 -1.92 -10.77
C GLU A 50 8.40 -3.19 -10.64
N GLY A 51 7.62 -3.32 -9.57
CA GLY A 51 6.82 -4.52 -9.29
C GLY A 51 5.74 -4.76 -10.35
N ILE A 52 5.01 -3.72 -10.76
CA ILE A 52 4.02 -3.79 -11.84
C ILE A 52 4.69 -4.25 -13.14
N THR A 53 5.80 -3.61 -13.53
CA THR A 53 6.50 -3.90 -14.79
C THR A 53 7.09 -5.31 -14.80
N GLU A 54 7.77 -5.73 -13.73
CA GLU A 54 8.34 -7.08 -13.61
C GLU A 54 7.29 -8.19 -13.65
N ALA A 55 6.09 -7.93 -13.11
CA ALA A 55 4.98 -8.88 -13.13
C ALA A 55 4.18 -8.87 -14.45
N GLY A 56 4.55 -8.02 -15.41
CA GLY A 56 3.95 -7.95 -16.74
C GLY A 56 2.76 -7.00 -16.86
N GLY A 57 2.63 -6.05 -15.93
CA GLY A 57 1.69 -4.92 -16.02
C GLY A 57 2.33 -3.67 -16.62
N GLU A 58 1.51 -2.65 -16.81
CA GLU A 58 1.90 -1.31 -17.27
C GLU A 58 1.65 -0.29 -16.16
N PHE A 59 2.71 0.36 -15.67
CA PHE A 59 2.60 1.47 -14.75
C PHE A 59 2.47 2.78 -15.54
N LEU A 60 1.36 3.50 -15.35
CA LEU A 60 1.05 4.72 -16.08
C LEU A 60 1.65 5.94 -15.37
N ASP A 61 2.96 6.18 -15.57
CA ASP A 61 3.71 7.23 -14.91
C ASP A 61 3.08 8.62 -15.05
N ASP A 62 2.63 8.97 -16.27
CA ASP A 62 2.02 10.26 -16.57
C ASP A 62 0.64 10.46 -15.94
N GLU A 63 0.05 9.41 -15.39
CA GLU A 63 -1.26 9.41 -14.73
C GLU A 63 -1.18 9.47 -13.20
N THR A 64 0.02 9.48 -12.63
CA THR A 64 0.22 9.58 -11.18
C THR A 64 -0.44 10.84 -10.61
N GLN A 65 -1.29 10.66 -9.58
CA GLN A 65 -2.01 11.73 -8.91
C GLN A 65 -1.45 11.95 -7.50
N TYR A 66 -0.96 13.15 -7.21
CA TYR A 66 -0.43 13.48 -5.87
C TYR A 66 -1.55 13.93 -4.94
N ALA A 67 -1.76 13.21 -3.87
CA ALA A 67 -2.80 13.46 -2.86
C ALA A 67 -2.23 13.87 -1.48
N ASN A 68 -0.97 14.31 -1.42
CA ASN A 68 -0.32 14.82 -0.20
C ASN A 68 -0.48 13.91 1.03
N ALA A 69 -0.57 12.60 0.82
CA ALA A 69 -0.79 11.58 1.84
C ALA A 69 -2.11 11.73 2.63
N THR A 70 -3.13 12.40 2.06
CA THR A 70 -4.43 12.63 2.72
C THR A 70 -5.58 11.95 2.00
N ALA A 71 -6.57 11.49 2.79
CA ALA A 71 -7.77 10.84 2.27
C ALA A 71 -8.62 11.77 1.38
N ASP A 72 -8.81 13.03 1.78
CA ASP A 72 -9.66 13.96 1.05
C ASP A 72 -9.15 14.25 -0.37
N LEU A 73 -7.84 14.42 -0.52
CA LEU A 73 -7.24 14.60 -1.83
C LEU A 73 -7.23 13.30 -2.65
N ALA A 74 -7.17 12.14 -1.99
CA ALA A 74 -7.29 10.86 -2.68
C ALA A 74 -8.70 10.62 -3.23
N VAL A 75 -9.76 11.10 -2.56
CA VAL A 75 -11.13 11.13 -3.13
C VAL A 75 -11.15 11.91 -4.43
N THR A 76 -10.64 13.15 -4.43
CA THR A 76 -10.59 14.00 -5.62
C THR A 76 -9.77 13.36 -6.75
N ALA A 77 -8.61 12.77 -6.41
CA ALA A 77 -7.77 12.05 -7.36
C ALA A 77 -8.52 10.87 -8.00
N MET A 78 -9.22 10.07 -7.18
CA MET A 78 -9.98 8.92 -7.67
C MET A 78 -11.17 9.31 -8.55
N GLU A 79 -11.88 10.39 -8.22
CA GLU A 79 -12.93 10.96 -9.07
C GLU A 79 -12.37 11.38 -10.43
N GLY A 80 -11.20 12.00 -10.47
CA GLY A 80 -10.49 12.36 -11.69
C GLY A 80 -10.10 11.12 -12.53
N ILE A 81 -9.57 10.08 -11.87
CA ILE A 81 -9.24 8.81 -12.51
C ILE A 81 -10.48 8.17 -13.11
N MET A 82 -11.57 8.06 -12.37
CA MET A 82 -12.84 7.49 -12.87
C MET A 82 -13.42 8.27 -14.05
N SER A 83 -13.26 9.59 -14.07
CA SER A 83 -13.71 10.43 -15.19
C SER A 83 -12.88 10.17 -16.46
N LYS A 84 -11.57 9.97 -16.32
CA LYS A 84 -10.65 9.74 -17.45
C LYS A 84 -10.67 8.29 -17.94
N TYR A 85 -10.91 7.34 -17.04
CA TYR A 85 -10.95 5.89 -17.30
C TYR A 85 -12.33 5.32 -16.93
N PRO A 86 -13.39 5.68 -17.68
CA PRO A 86 -14.77 5.30 -17.34
C PRO A 86 -15.01 3.78 -17.36
N ASP A 87 -14.19 3.03 -18.10
CA ASP A 87 -14.30 1.56 -18.22
C ASP A 87 -13.52 0.81 -17.12
N GLY A 88 -12.88 1.54 -16.20
CA GLY A 88 -12.09 0.99 -15.11
C GLY A 88 -10.59 0.92 -15.38
N VAL A 89 -9.84 0.66 -14.32
CA VAL A 89 -8.38 0.42 -14.33
C VAL A 89 -8.09 -0.80 -13.47
N ALA A 90 -7.17 -1.65 -13.91
CA ALA A 90 -6.90 -2.92 -13.24
C ALA A 90 -6.39 -2.75 -11.81
N ILE A 91 -5.48 -1.77 -11.59
CA ILE A 91 -4.83 -1.56 -10.30
C ILE A 91 -4.78 -0.07 -9.97
N ILE A 92 -5.14 0.27 -8.74
CA ILE A 92 -4.87 1.56 -8.10
C ILE A 92 -3.95 1.30 -6.91
N CYS A 93 -2.70 1.76 -7.00
CA CYS A 93 -1.76 1.76 -5.88
C CYS A 93 -1.87 3.08 -5.14
N SER A 94 -1.82 3.04 -3.82
CA SER A 94 -1.76 4.26 -3.00
C SER A 94 -0.58 4.21 -2.04
N ASN A 95 0.02 5.36 -1.82
CA ASN A 95 1.24 5.49 -1.01
C ASN A 95 1.02 5.21 0.49
N ASN A 96 -0.25 5.26 0.96
CA ASN A 96 -0.64 4.84 2.30
C ASN A 96 -2.07 4.28 2.32
N ASP A 97 -2.45 3.70 3.45
CA ASP A 97 -3.75 3.06 3.64
C ASP A 97 -4.92 4.04 3.65
N ASP A 98 -4.74 5.25 4.20
CA ASP A 98 -5.81 6.25 4.25
C ASP A 98 -6.24 6.67 2.85
N MET A 99 -5.27 6.88 1.95
CA MET A 99 -5.56 7.17 0.55
C MET A 99 -6.17 5.98 -0.19
N ALA A 100 -5.65 4.76 0.05
CA ALA A 100 -6.17 3.55 -0.57
C ALA A 100 -7.63 3.28 -0.20
N LEU A 101 -7.97 3.43 1.08
CA LEU A 101 -9.34 3.31 1.58
C LEU A 101 -10.27 4.37 1.00
N ALA A 102 -9.81 5.62 0.93
CA ALA A 102 -10.59 6.69 0.34
C ALA A 102 -10.87 6.43 -1.14
N ALA A 103 -9.86 6.01 -1.92
CA ALA A 103 -10.01 5.66 -3.32
C ALA A 103 -10.96 4.48 -3.54
N ALA A 104 -10.79 3.39 -2.77
CA ALA A 104 -11.65 2.21 -2.86
C ALA A 104 -13.12 2.54 -2.55
N ARG A 105 -13.37 3.34 -1.50
CA ARG A 105 -14.72 3.78 -1.13
C ARG A 105 -15.35 4.72 -2.15
N THR A 106 -14.56 5.62 -2.75
CA THR A 106 -15.02 6.51 -3.82
C THR A 106 -15.46 5.72 -5.05
N ALA A 107 -14.76 4.66 -5.39
CA ALA A 107 -15.05 3.82 -6.55
C ALA A 107 -16.14 2.76 -6.30
N LYS A 108 -16.55 2.53 -5.04
CA LYS A 108 -17.38 1.39 -4.61
C LYS A 108 -18.68 1.23 -5.41
N GLU A 109 -19.35 2.33 -5.71
CA GLU A 109 -20.64 2.31 -6.41
C GLU A 109 -20.49 2.29 -7.94
N ASN A 110 -19.27 2.35 -8.46
CA ASN A 110 -19.01 2.28 -9.90
C ASN A 110 -18.74 0.82 -10.32
N PRO A 111 -19.67 0.18 -11.08
CA PRO A 111 -19.55 -1.23 -11.45
C PRO A 111 -18.30 -1.53 -12.31
N ASN A 112 -17.79 -0.54 -13.04
CA ASN A 112 -16.60 -0.72 -13.88
C ASN A 112 -15.31 -0.82 -13.04
N TYR A 113 -15.35 -0.42 -11.75
CA TYR A 113 -14.26 -0.55 -10.78
C TYR A 113 -14.45 -1.73 -9.81
N ALA A 114 -15.51 -2.53 -9.96
CA ALA A 114 -15.80 -3.66 -9.06
C ALA A 114 -14.71 -4.74 -9.04
N LYS A 115 -13.87 -4.80 -10.08
CA LYS A 115 -12.76 -5.76 -10.20
C LYS A 115 -11.38 -5.11 -10.00
N THR A 116 -11.34 -3.81 -9.79
CA THR A 116 -10.08 -3.07 -9.56
C THR A 116 -9.42 -3.51 -8.28
N ILE A 117 -8.11 -3.71 -8.35
CA ILE A 117 -7.28 -3.99 -7.20
C ILE A 117 -6.86 -2.67 -6.56
N PHE A 118 -7.27 -2.45 -5.33
CA PHE A 118 -6.83 -1.32 -4.51
C PHE A 118 -5.74 -1.80 -3.54
N LEU A 119 -4.51 -1.31 -3.74
CA LEU A 119 -3.35 -1.63 -2.93
C LEU A 119 -2.99 -0.43 -2.05
N GLY A 120 -3.02 -0.63 -0.72
CA GLY A 120 -2.54 0.32 0.28
C GLY A 120 -1.11 0.04 0.74
N PHE A 121 -0.65 0.86 1.67
CA PHE A 121 0.62 0.70 2.36
C PHE A 121 0.47 1.16 3.80
N ASP A 122 1.12 0.53 4.74
CA ASP A 122 1.29 0.70 6.18
C ASP A 122 0.74 -0.47 6.99
N GLY A 123 -0.35 -1.11 6.57
CA GLY A 123 -1.01 -2.18 7.31
C GLY A 123 -1.65 -1.66 8.60
N GLN A 124 -2.30 -0.50 8.52
CA GLN A 124 -3.08 0.06 9.65
C GLN A 124 -4.22 -0.87 10.04
N LYS A 125 -4.65 -0.84 11.32
CA LYS A 125 -5.75 -1.67 11.79
C LYS A 125 -7.01 -1.48 10.95
N SER A 126 -7.38 -0.23 10.66
CA SER A 126 -8.53 0.13 9.80
C SER A 126 -8.45 -0.44 8.39
N ALA A 127 -7.24 -0.46 7.80
CA ALA A 127 -7.04 -1.04 6.48
C ALA A 127 -7.14 -2.57 6.52
N CYS A 128 -6.58 -3.22 7.56
CA CYS A 128 -6.70 -4.67 7.75
C CYS A 128 -8.18 -5.08 7.97
N GLU A 129 -8.95 -4.29 8.73
CA GLU A 129 -10.40 -4.48 8.89
C GLU A 129 -11.14 -4.35 7.55
N ALA A 130 -10.78 -3.36 6.74
CA ALA A 130 -11.37 -3.16 5.41
C ALA A 130 -10.99 -4.27 4.43
N VAL A 131 -9.77 -4.80 4.52
CA VAL A 131 -9.34 -5.97 3.73
C VAL A 131 -10.14 -7.21 4.12
N ALA A 132 -10.31 -7.47 5.43
CA ALA A 132 -11.14 -8.57 5.92
C ALA A 132 -12.61 -8.45 5.44
N ALA A 133 -13.15 -7.23 5.45
CA ALA A 133 -14.50 -6.92 4.98
C ALA A 133 -14.65 -6.92 3.44
N GLY A 134 -13.54 -6.91 2.68
CA GLY A 134 -13.54 -6.83 1.22
C GLY A 134 -13.79 -5.42 0.67
N GLU A 135 -13.60 -4.38 1.48
CA GLU A 135 -13.66 -2.96 1.05
C GLU A 135 -12.34 -2.49 0.43
N LEU A 136 -11.23 -3.04 0.88
CA LEU A 136 -9.88 -2.86 0.31
C LEU A 136 -9.37 -4.21 -0.16
N THR A 137 -8.59 -4.26 -1.24
CA THR A 137 -8.11 -5.55 -1.75
C THR A 137 -6.93 -6.07 -0.94
N MET A 138 -5.92 -5.21 -0.70
CA MET A 138 -4.71 -5.58 0.03
C MET A 138 -3.93 -4.35 0.52
N THR A 139 -3.00 -4.58 1.45
CA THR A 139 -2.04 -3.56 1.88
C THR A 139 -0.65 -4.17 2.10
N ALA A 140 0.40 -3.45 1.74
CA ALA A 140 1.77 -3.76 2.12
C ALA A 140 2.02 -3.28 3.55
N ALA A 141 1.89 -4.19 4.50
CA ALA A 141 1.92 -3.87 5.92
C ALA A 141 3.35 -3.75 6.45
N GLN A 142 3.64 -2.66 7.13
CA GLN A 142 4.86 -2.47 7.90
C GLN A 142 4.78 -3.26 9.21
N ASN A 143 5.93 -3.67 9.75
CA ASN A 143 6.00 -4.27 11.07
C ASN A 143 6.07 -3.19 12.16
N ASN A 144 4.94 -2.51 12.41
CA ASN A 144 4.85 -1.32 13.23
C ASN A 144 5.30 -1.54 14.68
N PHE A 145 5.01 -2.72 15.25
CA PHE A 145 5.46 -3.08 16.59
C PHE A 145 6.99 -3.15 16.65
N ASP A 146 7.62 -3.87 15.73
CA ASP A 146 9.08 -4.02 15.70
C ASP A 146 9.79 -2.70 15.37
N ILE A 147 9.18 -1.82 14.59
CA ILE A 147 9.73 -0.47 14.36
C ILE A 147 9.88 0.26 15.70
N GLY A 148 8.84 0.30 16.51
CA GLY A 148 8.87 0.92 17.82
C GLY A 148 9.82 0.22 18.79
N TYR A 149 9.69 -1.11 18.90
CA TYR A 149 10.51 -1.93 19.79
C TYR A 149 12.01 -1.80 19.49
N LYS A 150 12.39 -1.97 18.22
CA LYS A 150 13.79 -1.87 17.78
C LYS A 150 14.36 -0.46 17.89
N ALA A 151 13.54 0.57 17.74
CA ALA A 151 13.96 1.95 17.97
C ALA A 151 14.36 2.16 19.43
N VAL A 152 13.55 1.71 20.38
CA VAL A 152 13.84 1.81 21.82
C VAL A 152 15.06 0.95 22.20
N GLU A 153 15.13 -0.30 21.71
CA GLU A 153 16.27 -1.19 21.93
C GLU A 153 17.58 -0.55 21.45
N THR A 154 17.57 0.01 20.25
CA THR A 154 18.74 0.70 19.68
C THR A 154 19.14 1.93 20.51
N MET A 155 18.16 2.73 20.94
CA MET A 155 18.42 3.90 21.80
C MET A 155 19.09 3.48 23.12
N ILE A 156 18.64 2.40 23.74
CA ILE A 156 19.27 1.87 24.98
C ILE A 156 20.72 1.44 24.71
N LYS A 157 21.02 0.78 23.59
CA LYS A 157 22.39 0.43 23.21
C LYS A 157 23.27 1.66 23.04
N ILE A 158 22.77 2.69 22.36
CA ILE A 158 23.47 3.97 22.18
C ILE A 158 23.81 4.59 23.54
N LEU A 159 22.85 4.69 24.45
CA LEU A 159 23.04 5.28 25.79
C LEU A 159 24.05 4.51 26.64
N LYS A 160 24.20 3.20 26.41
CA LYS A 160 25.19 2.34 27.09
C LYS A 160 26.56 2.33 26.42
N GLY A 161 26.73 2.98 25.26
CA GLY A 161 27.96 2.90 24.46
C GLY A 161 28.19 1.54 23.81
N GLU A 162 27.14 0.74 23.65
CA GLU A 162 27.19 -0.56 22.99
C GLU A 162 27.16 -0.44 21.45
N GLN A 163 27.61 -1.49 20.77
CA GLN A 163 27.54 -1.56 19.32
C GLN A 163 26.08 -1.70 18.86
N TYR A 164 25.72 -1.02 17.77
CA TYR A 164 24.40 -1.09 17.15
C TYR A 164 24.47 -0.99 15.64
N ASP A 165 23.48 -1.55 14.96
CA ASP A 165 23.34 -1.44 13.51
C ASP A 165 22.74 -0.09 13.14
N LYS A 166 23.37 0.60 12.17
CA LYS A 166 22.87 1.89 11.67
C LYS A 166 21.53 1.79 10.95
N VAL A 167 21.26 0.65 10.34
CA VAL A 167 20.02 0.37 9.62
C VAL A 167 19.49 -0.99 10.09
N VAL A 168 18.27 -0.99 10.60
CA VAL A 168 17.54 -2.20 11.00
C VAL A 168 16.28 -2.26 10.17
N ASP A 169 16.21 -3.22 9.24
CA ASP A 169 14.97 -3.53 8.54
C ASP A 169 14.08 -4.38 9.45
N THR A 170 12.83 -3.98 9.60
CA THR A 170 11.85 -4.67 10.45
C THR A 170 10.94 -5.60 9.66
N GLY A 171 11.14 -5.67 8.34
CA GLY A 171 10.33 -6.48 7.45
C GLY A 171 8.95 -5.90 7.15
N THR A 172 8.28 -6.55 6.22
CA THR A 172 6.92 -6.24 5.77
C THR A 172 6.18 -7.51 5.41
N GLU A 173 4.84 -7.44 5.35
CA GLU A 173 4.02 -8.54 4.85
C GLU A 173 2.90 -7.98 3.96
N ILE A 174 2.44 -8.76 2.97
CA ILE A 174 1.26 -8.39 2.18
C ILE A 174 0.03 -8.95 2.88
N VAL A 175 -0.83 -8.04 3.33
CA VAL A 175 -2.11 -8.39 3.95
C VAL A 175 -3.17 -8.48 2.86
N THR A 176 -3.71 -9.67 2.70
CA THR A 176 -4.83 -10.02 1.82
C THR A 176 -6.01 -10.49 2.65
N LYS A 177 -7.14 -10.77 2.02
CA LYS A 177 -8.32 -11.29 2.71
C LYS A 177 -8.01 -12.55 3.54
N ASP A 178 -7.10 -13.42 3.05
CA ASP A 178 -6.75 -14.67 3.72
C ASP A 178 -5.87 -14.47 4.96
N THR A 179 -5.13 -13.35 5.04
CA THR A 179 -4.17 -13.06 6.12
C THR A 179 -4.63 -11.94 7.06
N ALA A 180 -5.69 -11.21 6.70
CA ALA A 180 -6.14 -10.03 7.45
C ALA A 180 -6.54 -10.35 8.89
N GLU A 181 -7.27 -11.44 9.13
CA GLU A 181 -7.67 -11.86 10.48
C GLU A 181 -6.46 -12.20 11.37
N ALA A 182 -5.45 -12.87 10.80
CA ALA A 182 -4.22 -13.18 11.53
C ALA A 182 -3.44 -11.89 11.87
N ARG A 183 -3.45 -10.91 10.98
CA ARG A 183 -2.84 -9.59 11.22
C ARG A 183 -3.61 -8.82 12.29
N LEU A 184 -4.94 -8.85 12.27
CA LEU A 184 -5.79 -8.19 13.28
C LEU A 184 -5.56 -8.78 14.67
N ALA A 185 -5.40 -10.10 14.80
CA ALA A 185 -5.08 -10.73 16.06
C ALA A 185 -3.75 -10.24 16.68
N LYS A 186 -2.74 -9.91 15.85
CA LYS A 186 -1.48 -9.32 16.32
C LYS A 186 -1.69 -7.94 16.97
N PHE A 187 -2.60 -7.09 16.44
CA PHE A 187 -2.89 -5.80 17.08
C PHE A 187 -3.42 -5.98 18.50
N ASP A 188 -4.27 -6.97 18.74
CA ASP A 188 -4.80 -7.24 20.08
C ASP A 188 -3.73 -7.76 21.06
N GLU A 189 -2.69 -8.43 20.55
CA GLU A 189 -1.52 -8.84 21.33
C GLU A 189 -0.61 -7.67 21.68
N TRP A 190 -0.36 -6.76 20.70
CA TRP A 190 0.50 -5.60 20.88
C TRP A 190 -0.06 -4.55 21.85
N MET A 191 -1.37 -4.57 22.07
CA MET A 191 -2.07 -3.63 22.96
C MET A 191 -2.21 -4.13 24.41
N LYS A 192 -1.71 -5.32 24.73
CA LYS A 192 -1.67 -5.90 26.09
C LYS A 192 -0.38 -5.53 26.83
#